data_87af9445bdc606fdd8d5cdd2f5312b1f
#
_entry.id   87af9445bdc606fdd8d5cdd2f5312b1f
#
_cell.length_a   1.000
_cell.length_b   1.000
_cell.length_c   1.000
_cell.angle_alpha   90.00
_cell.angle_beta   90.00
_cell.angle_gamma   90.00
#
_symmetry.space_group_name_H-M   'P 1'
#
loop_
_entity.id
_entity.type
_entity.pdbx_description
1 polymer ?
#
loop_
_entity_poly.entity_id
_entity_poly.type
_entity_poly.pdbx_seq_one_letter_code
_entity_poly.pdbx_strand_id
1 'polypeptide(L)'
;MNKIWLFGAAVCMVLALGSCKPKQSAYKAAYEQAKEKESTAPVEVVEQEEEVVEVAPVSKPRTSTATTRTEKINAAQGEDASRLKRYSVVVGSFKNKTNAYALKERMQNDGYNAVLGENEQGMLRVIVASFDNKADAADSRDAIKAKYAPNFQDAWLLE
;
A
#
# COMPACT_ATOMS: atom_id res chain seq x y z
N MET A 1 69.10 -14.38 -16.14
CA MET A 1 69.61 -13.03 -16.44
C MET A 1 68.38 -12.20 -16.73
N ASN A 2 67.92 -11.22 -16.00
CA ASN A 2 68.39 -10.31 -14.98
C ASN A 2 67.15 -10.06 -14.05
N LYS A 3 67.14 -10.28 -12.84
CA LYS A 3 67.58 -9.55 -11.66
C LYS A 3 67.37 -8.04 -11.78
N ILE A 4 66.65 -7.51 -10.76
CA ILE A 4 66.63 -6.15 -10.29
C ILE A 4 65.53 -5.30 -10.93
N TRP A 5 64.40 -5.08 -10.24
CA TRP A 5 64.16 -3.87 -9.50
C TRP A 5 63.08 -4.03 -8.45
N LEU A 6 63.47 -4.52 -7.31
CA LEU A 6 62.87 -4.17 -6.05
C LEU A 6 63.36 -2.76 -5.72
N PHE A 7 62.47 -1.86 -5.44
CA PHE A 7 62.55 -0.68 -4.56
C PHE A 7 61.68 0.44 -5.11
N GLY A 8 60.71 0.80 -4.36
CA GLY A 8 60.20 2.12 -4.45
C GLY A 8 58.69 2.17 -4.66
N ALA A 9 57.93 2.09 -3.61
CA ALA A 9 56.79 2.93 -3.35
C ALA A 9 55.96 2.39 -2.19
N ALA A 10 56.56 2.28 -1.03
CA ALA A 10 55.82 2.39 0.22
C ALA A 10 55.64 3.87 0.46
N VAL A 11 54.69 4.48 -0.14
CA VAL A 11 54.26 5.86 0.15
C VAL A 11 52.75 5.94 0.12
N CYS A 12 52.19 6.12 1.31
CA CYS A 12 51.02 6.90 1.60
C CYS A 12 49.71 6.53 0.86
N MET A 13 49.00 5.55 1.40
CA MET A 13 47.55 5.62 1.39
C MET A 13 47.01 5.65 2.81
N VAL A 14 47.37 6.72 3.50
CA VAL A 14 46.56 7.24 4.58
C VAL A 14 45.55 8.12 3.91
N LEU A 15 44.51 7.56 3.38
CA LEU A 15 43.38 8.33 2.92
C LEU A 15 42.20 7.97 3.77
N ALA A 16 41.97 8.88 4.69
CA ALA A 16 40.69 9.50 4.92
C ALA A 16 39.51 8.50 4.78
N LEU A 17 39.27 7.78 5.84
CA LEU A 17 37.92 7.36 6.14
C LEU A 17 37.11 8.63 6.37
N GLY A 18 36.68 9.22 5.28
CA GLY A 18 35.67 10.22 5.25
C GLY A 18 34.42 9.62 5.86
N SER A 19 34.22 9.88 7.13
CA SER A 19 33.01 9.63 7.87
C SER A 19 31.86 10.32 7.13
N CYS A 20 31.15 9.58 6.31
CA CYS A 20 29.84 10.00 5.82
C CYS A 20 28.91 10.00 7.03
N LYS A 21 28.84 11.13 7.73
CA LYS A 21 27.74 11.40 8.66
C LYS A 21 26.46 11.35 7.83
N PRO A 22 25.49 10.50 8.13
CA PRO A 22 24.20 10.58 7.48
C PRO A 22 23.64 11.96 7.79
N LYS A 23 23.35 12.74 6.76
CA LYS A 23 22.60 13.98 6.91
C LYS A 23 21.28 13.59 7.60
N GLN A 24 21.12 14.04 8.82
CA GLN A 24 19.82 13.97 9.49
C GLN A 24 18.83 14.64 8.55
N SER A 25 17.84 13.89 8.12
CA SER A 25 16.89 14.37 7.13
C SER A 25 16.17 15.59 7.70
N ALA A 26 15.95 16.60 6.85
CA ALA A 26 15.22 17.81 7.19
C ALA A 26 13.84 17.53 7.85
N TYR A 27 13.35 16.32 7.68
CA TYR A 27 12.13 15.79 8.29
C TYR A 27 12.20 15.68 9.83
N LYS A 28 13.38 15.30 10.40
CA LYS A 28 13.53 15.19 11.85
C LYS A 28 13.53 16.56 12.53
N ALA A 29 14.16 17.55 11.89
CA ALA A 29 14.16 18.93 12.39
C ALA A 29 12.75 19.56 12.35
N ALA A 30 11.97 19.27 11.31
CA ALA A 30 10.58 19.73 11.19
C ALA A 30 9.65 19.06 12.23
N TYR A 31 9.90 17.79 12.55
CA TYR A 31 9.12 17.06 13.54
C TYR A 31 9.38 17.54 14.96
N GLU A 32 10.62 17.87 15.31
CA GLU A 32 10.97 18.41 16.63
C GLU A 32 10.41 19.82 16.84
N GLN A 33 10.40 20.67 15.80
CA GLN A 33 9.78 22.00 15.86
C GLN A 33 8.25 21.96 15.99
N ALA A 34 7.60 20.94 15.41
CA ALA A 34 6.16 20.75 15.57
C ALA A 34 5.80 20.33 17.00
N LYS A 35 6.65 19.49 17.63
CA LYS A 35 6.43 18.99 18.97
C LYS A 35 6.64 20.06 20.06
N GLU A 36 7.54 21.02 19.86
CA GLU A 36 7.74 22.12 20.78
C GLU A 36 6.61 23.15 20.76
N LYS A 37 5.88 23.27 19.65
CA LYS A 37 4.72 24.16 19.53
C LYS A 37 3.45 23.60 20.18
N GLU A 38 3.39 22.30 20.38
CA GLU A 38 2.24 21.64 20.99
C GLU A 38 2.30 21.63 22.54
N SER A 39 3.47 21.97 23.11
CA SER A 39 3.69 21.95 24.56
C SER A 39 3.39 23.29 25.27
N THR A 40 2.94 24.34 24.58
CA THR A 40 2.72 25.67 25.16
C THR A 40 1.31 26.22 24.95
N ALA A 41 0.29 25.37 24.85
CA ALA A 41 -1.10 25.81 24.91
C ALA A 41 -1.69 25.45 26.29
N PRO A 42 -2.36 26.39 27.01
CA PRO A 42 -2.99 26.10 28.28
C PRO A 42 -4.16 25.13 28.08
N VAL A 43 -4.22 24.13 28.92
CA VAL A 43 -5.34 23.19 29.01
C VAL A 43 -6.54 23.95 29.54
N GLU A 44 -7.45 24.32 28.67
CA GLU A 44 -8.81 24.71 29.05
C GLU A 44 -9.63 23.42 29.12
N VAL A 45 -9.97 23.03 30.35
CA VAL A 45 -10.84 21.89 30.62
C VAL A 45 -12.24 22.29 30.16
N VAL A 46 -12.63 21.84 29.00
CA VAL A 46 -14.03 21.83 28.59
C VAL A 46 -14.57 20.45 28.92
N GLU A 47 -15.39 20.44 29.97
CA GLU A 47 -16.27 19.36 30.38
C GLU A 47 -17.24 19.11 29.22
N GLN A 48 -16.96 18.08 28.40
CA GLN A 48 -17.91 17.62 27.37
C GLN A 48 -18.80 16.56 27.98
N GLU A 49 -20.07 16.95 28.09
CA GLU A 49 -21.21 16.07 28.32
C GLU A 49 -21.14 14.87 27.40
N GLU A 50 -21.39 13.68 27.94
CA GLU A 50 -21.60 12.44 27.19
C GLU A 50 -22.79 12.61 26.23
N GLU A 51 -22.53 13.02 24.99
CA GLU A 51 -23.53 12.92 23.94
C GLU A 51 -23.63 11.45 23.54
N VAL A 52 -24.74 10.86 23.98
CA VAL A 52 -25.18 9.52 23.54
C VAL A 52 -25.20 9.53 22.01
N VAL A 53 -24.19 8.91 21.39
CA VAL A 53 -24.16 8.71 19.95
C VAL A 53 -25.31 7.80 19.60
N GLU A 54 -26.42 8.40 19.20
CA GLU A 54 -27.55 7.74 18.56
C GLU A 54 -27.02 6.94 17.38
N VAL A 55 -27.12 5.62 17.47
CA VAL A 55 -26.72 4.69 16.43
C VAL A 55 -27.49 5.05 15.17
N ALA A 56 -26.83 5.68 14.22
CA ALA A 56 -27.41 6.07 12.93
C ALA A 56 -28.06 4.84 12.28
N PRO A 57 -29.27 4.99 11.75
CA PRO A 57 -30.01 3.87 11.16
C PRO A 57 -29.23 3.26 9.99
N VAL A 58 -29.24 1.92 9.94
CA VAL A 58 -28.70 1.10 8.86
C VAL A 58 -28.96 1.77 7.52
N SER A 59 -27.90 2.24 6.87
CA SER A 59 -27.99 2.95 5.61
C SER A 59 -28.67 2.07 4.55
N LYS A 60 -29.70 2.62 3.92
CA LYS A 60 -30.38 2.01 2.77
C LYS A 60 -29.35 1.51 1.76
N PRO A 61 -29.58 0.36 1.08
CA PRO A 61 -28.69 -0.14 0.05
C PRO A 61 -28.44 0.94 -0.99
N ARG A 62 -27.23 1.47 -1.05
CA ARG A 62 -26.82 2.42 -2.09
C ARG A 62 -26.65 1.65 -3.39
N THR A 63 -27.38 2.06 -4.42
CA THR A 63 -27.24 1.49 -5.77
C THR A 63 -26.14 2.23 -6.50
N SER A 64 -25.09 1.54 -6.92
CA SER A 64 -24.01 2.14 -7.72
C SER A 64 -24.23 1.84 -9.20
N THR A 65 -24.05 2.86 -10.05
CA THR A 65 -24.01 2.73 -11.53
C THR A 65 -22.61 2.36 -12.04
N ALA A 66 -21.65 2.12 -11.17
CA ALA A 66 -20.29 1.76 -11.56
C ALA A 66 -20.27 0.52 -12.48
N THR A 67 -19.46 0.59 -13.53
CA THR A 67 -19.28 -0.54 -14.45
C THR A 67 -18.48 -1.66 -13.76
N THR A 68 -18.98 -2.90 -13.84
CA THR A 68 -18.29 -4.11 -13.42
C THR A 68 -17.90 -4.93 -14.65
N ARG A 69 -16.83 -5.73 -14.51
CA ARG A 69 -16.51 -6.82 -15.44
C ARG A 69 -16.98 -8.11 -14.81
N THR A 70 -17.69 -8.92 -15.57
CA THR A 70 -18.12 -10.25 -15.10
C THR A 70 -17.08 -11.27 -15.55
N GLU A 71 -16.47 -11.96 -14.63
CA GLU A 71 -15.47 -12.98 -14.89
C GLU A 71 -15.49 -14.01 -13.76
N LYS A 72 -15.55 -15.28 -14.12
CA LYS A 72 -15.46 -16.34 -13.12
C LYS A 72 -14.03 -16.46 -12.62
N ILE A 73 -13.85 -16.24 -11.33
CA ILE A 73 -12.56 -16.38 -10.66
C ILE A 73 -12.69 -17.35 -9.46
N ASN A 74 -11.61 -18.07 -9.21
CA ASN A 74 -11.43 -18.85 -8.00
C ASN A 74 -10.24 -18.28 -7.22
N ALA A 75 -10.17 -18.55 -5.93
CA ALA A 75 -8.95 -18.23 -5.18
C ALA A 75 -7.76 -18.99 -5.78
N ALA A 76 -6.66 -18.29 -6.03
CA ALA A 76 -5.44 -18.94 -6.51
C ALA A 76 -4.91 -19.91 -5.45
N GLN A 77 -4.03 -20.82 -5.87
CA GLN A 77 -3.49 -21.84 -4.97
C GLN A 77 -2.83 -21.20 -3.73
N GLY A 78 -3.29 -21.59 -2.55
CA GLY A 78 -2.79 -21.07 -1.27
C GLY A 78 -3.47 -19.78 -0.79
N GLU A 79 -4.49 -19.30 -1.52
CA GLU A 79 -5.28 -18.13 -1.13
C GLU A 79 -6.55 -18.53 -0.41
N ASP A 80 -7.02 -17.66 0.47
CA ASP A 80 -8.27 -17.87 1.21
C ASP A 80 -9.48 -17.44 0.37
N ALA A 81 -10.24 -18.44 -0.10
CA ALA A 81 -11.44 -18.22 -0.91
C ALA A 81 -12.55 -17.46 -0.17
N SER A 82 -12.59 -17.50 1.17
CA SER A 82 -13.60 -16.79 1.96
C SER A 82 -13.48 -15.27 1.85
N ARG A 83 -12.33 -14.80 1.38
CA ARG A 83 -12.03 -13.37 1.17
C ARG A 83 -12.53 -12.84 -0.19
N LEU A 84 -12.95 -13.74 -1.08
CA LEU A 84 -13.57 -13.38 -2.36
C LEU A 84 -15.07 -13.26 -2.17
N LYS A 85 -15.59 -12.07 -2.32
CA LYS A 85 -17.01 -11.75 -2.27
C LYS A 85 -17.51 -11.36 -3.65
N ARG A 86 -18.79 -11.09 -3.74
CA ARG A 86 -19.47 -10.84 -5.01
C ARG A 86 -18.81 -9.72 -5.84
N TYR A 87 -18.38 -8.63 -5.21
CA TYR A 87 -17.76 -7.49 -5.89
C TYR A 87 -16.33 -7.31 -5.41
N SER A 88 -15.37 -7.47 -6.30
CA SER A 88 -13.94 -7.40 -5.99
C SER A 88 -13.28 -6.22 -6.67
N VAL A 89 -12.40 -5.52 -5.95
CA VAL A 89 -11.57 -4.44 -6.48
C VAL A 89 -10.26 -5.02 -6.97
N VAL A 90 -10.03 -4.96 -8.28
CA VAL A 90 -8.83 -5.48 -8.94
C VAL A 90 -7.90 -4.35 -9.31
N VAL A 91 -6.63 -4.45 -8.92
CA VAL A 91 -5.58 -3.46 -9.22
C VAL A 91 -4.52 -3.95 -10.20
N GLY A 92 -4.58 -5.20 -10.59
CA GLY A 92 -3.64 -5.75 -11.56
C GLY A 92 -4.02 -7.13 -12.07
N SER A 93 -3.53 -7.46 -13.26
CA SER A 93 -3.77 -8.72 -13.95
C SER A 93 -2.48 -9.24 -14.55
N PHE A 94 -2.12 -10.48 -14.25
CA PHE A 94 -0.83 -11.05 -14.63
C PHE A 94 -0.96 -12.50 -15.09
N LYS A 95 -0.18 -12.86 -16.13
CA LYS A 95 0.12 -14.26 -16.45
C LYS A 95 1.28 -14.79 -15.62
N ASN A 96 2.22 -13.90 -15.28
CA ASN A 96 3.40 -14.26 -14.50
C ASN A 96 3.07 -14.24 -13.00
N LYS A 97 3.22 -15.39 -12.33
CA LYS A 97 2.96 -15.55 -10.91
C LYS A 97 3.84 -14.62 -10.06
N THR A 98 5.12 -14.49 -10.38
CA THR A 98 6.05 -13.65 -9.60
C THR A 98 5.57 -12.21 -9.54
N ASN A 99 5.12 -11.64 -10.67
CA ASN A 99 4.62 -10.27 -10.71
C ASN A 99 3.31 -10.11 -9.92
N ALA A 100 2.42 -11.10 -9.99
CA ALA A 100 1.17 -11.10 -9.23
C ALA A 100 1.44 -11.13 -7.72
N TYR A 101 2.33 -12.02 -7.27
CA TYR A 101 2.70 -12.13 -5.86
C TYR A 101 3.42 -10.87 -5.36
N ALA A 102 4.35 -10.30 -6.15
CA ALA A 102 5.03 -9.06 -5.79
C ALA A 102 4.06 -7.88 -5.59
N LEU A 103 3.07 -7.73 -6.49
CA LEU A 103 2.05 -6.70 -6.31
C LEU A 103 1.15 -6.99 -5.13
N LYS A 104 0.73 -8.24 -4.91
CA LYS A 104 -0.04 -8.65 -3.73
C LYS A 104 0.69 -8.28 -2.44
N GLU A 105 1.97 -8.67 -2.32
CA GLU A 105 2.80 -8.38 -1.15
C GLU A 105 2.92 -6.89 -0.90
N ARG A 106 3.16 -6.09 -1.96
CA ARG A 106 3.16 -4.64 -1.86
C ARG A 106 1.85 -4.10 -1.28
N MET A 107 0.71 -4.56 -1.80
CA MET A 107 -0.59 -4.12 -1.32
C MET A 107 -0.85 -4.55 0.13
N GLN A 108 -0.35 -5.73 0.54
CA GLN A 108 -0.43 -6.19 1.92
C GLN A 108 0.43 -5.33 2.86
N ASN A 109 1.63 -4.94 2.45
CA ASN A 109 2.50 -4.02 3.19
C ASN A 109 1.87 -2.62 3.32
N ASP A 110 1.06 -2.21 2.35
CA ASP A 110 0.28 -0.97 2.37
C ASP A 110 -1.01 -1.06 3.23
N GLY A 111 -1.23 -2.21 3.89
CA GLY A 111 -2.34 -2.44 4.82
C GLY A 111 -3.61 -3.03 4.21
N TYR A 112 -3.59 -3.43 2.93
CA TYR A 112 -4.72 -4.11 2.30
C TYR A 112 -4.71 -5.62 2.56
N ASN A 113 -5.89 -6.21 2.65
CA ASN A 113 -6.05 -7.66 2.73
C ASN A 113 -5.99 -8.31 1.34
N ALA A 114 -4.95 -8.00 0.55
CA ALA A 114 -4.85 -8.45 -0.82
C ALA A 114 -4.79 -9.97 -0.97
N VAL A 115 -5.53 -10.51 -1.95
CA VAL A 115 -5.55 -11.92 -2.35
C VAL A 115 -5.40 -12.05 -3.87
N LEU A 116 -5.04 -13.24 -4.33
CA LEU A 116 -5.01 -13.57 -5.75
C LEU A 116 -6.23 -14.40 -6.14
N GLY A 117 -6.94 -13.92 -7.16
CA GLY A 117 -7.94 -14.71 -7.88
C GLY A 117 -7.38 -15.21 -9.19
N GLU A 118 -7.70 -16.42 -9.59
CA GLU A 118 -7.32 -17.01 -10.88
C GLU A 118 -8.56 -17.25 -11.73
N ASN A 119 -8.52 -16.81 -12.98
CA ASN A 119 -9.59 -17.06 -13.94
C ASN A 119 -9.39 -18.38 -14.70
N GLU A 120 -10.35 -18.75 -15.54
CA GLU A 120 -10.31 -19.99 -16.32
C GLU A 120 -9.15 -20.03 -17.36
N GLN A 121 -8.59 -18.87 -17.72
CA GLN A 121 -7.43 -18.75 -18.62
C GLN A 121 -6.08 -18.75 -17.89
N GLY A 122 -6.05 -18.99 -16.57
CA GLY A 122 -4.83 -18.97 -15.76
C GLY A 122 -4.27 -17.57 -15.53
N MET A 123 -5.10 -16.53 -15.68
CA MET A 123 -4.72 -15.15 -15.38
C MET A 123 -4.94 -14.86 -13.90
N LEU A 124 -3.93 -14.33 -13.24
CA LEU A 124 -4.00 -13.92 -11.85
C LEU A 124 -4.50 -12.47 -11.73
N ARG A 125 -5.53 -12.27 -10.90
CA ARG A 125 -6.09 -10.98 -10.54
C ARG A 125 -5.63 -10.61 -9.14
N VAL A 126 -4.98 -9.46 -8.97
CA VAL A 126 -4.63 -8.95 -7.64
C VAL A 126 -5.83 -8.18 -7.11
N ILE A 127 -6.50 -8.75 -6.12
CA ILE A 127 -7.72 -8.24 -5.50
C ILE A 127 -7.34 -7.66 -4.16
N VAL A 128 -7.60 -6.38 -3.95
CA VAL A 128 -7.21 -5.65 -2.74
C VAL A 128 -8.34 -5.52 -1.73
N ALA A 129 -9.57 -5.64 -2.19
CA ALA A 129 -10.76 -5.64 -1.34
C ALA A 129 -11.92 -6.35 -2.06
N SER A 130 -12.85 -6.93 -1.29
CA SER A 130 -14.06 -7.56 -1.80
C SER A 130 -15.26 -7.24 -0.91
N PHE A 131 -16.43 -7.06 -1.53
CA PHE A 131 -17.65 -6.59 -0.90
C PHE A 131 -18.86 -7.36 -1.41
N ASP A 132 -19.89 -7.42 -0.59
CA ASP A 132 -21.19 -7.95 -0.99
C ASP A 132 -22.04 -6.89 -1.71
N ASN A 133 -21.71 -5.61 -1.53
CA ASN A 133 -22.39 -4.46 -2.12
C ASN A 133 -21.51 -3.79 -3.18
N LYS A 134 -22.09 -3.53 -4.35
CA LYS A 134 -21.44 -2.87 -5.48
C LYS A 134 -21.02 -1.43 -5.20
N ALA A 135 -21.82 -0.69 -4.43
CA ALA A 135 -21.50 0.70 -4.11
C ALA A 135 -20.25 0.80 -3.23
N ASP A 136 -20.14 -0.06 -2.22
CA ASP A 136 -18.98 -0.10 -1.32
C ASP A 136 -17.70 -0.51 -2.08
N ALA A 137 -17.84 -1.43 -3.05
CA ALA A 137 -16.75 -1.81 -3.93
C ALA A 137 -16.32 -0.64 -4.84
N ALA A 138 -17.27 0.13 -5.37
CA ALA A 138 -16.99 1.31 -6.20
C ALA A 138 -16.27 2.40 -5.40
N ASP A 139 -16.75 2.70 -4.21
CA ASP A 139 -16.13 3.69 -3.31
C ASP A 139 -14.69 3.28 -2.96
N SER A 140 -14.46 1.99 -2.64
CA SER A 140 -13.13 1.44 -2.38
C SER A 140 -12.20 1.54 -3.60
N ARG A 141 -12.69 1.21 -4.80
CA ARG A 141 -11.92 1.36 -6.05
C ARG A 141 -11.48 2.81 -6.25
N ASP A 142 -12.40 3.75 -6.08
CA ASP A 142 -12.13 5.17 -6.32
C ASP A 142 -11.17 5.74 -5.27
N ALA A 143 -11.28 5.30 -4.01
CA ALA A 143 -10.30 5.62 -2.96
C ALA A 143 -8.89 5.10 -3.30
N ILE A 144 -8.77 3.88 -3.85
CA ILE A 144 -7.49 3.33 -4.29
C ILE A 144 -6.91 4.14 -5.45
N LYS A 145 -7.71 4.48 -6.46
CA LYS A 145 -7.27 5.35 -7.57
C LYS A 145 -6.76 6.69 -7.07
N ALA A 146 -7.45 7.31 -6.12
CA ALA A 146 -7.04 8.58 -5.52
C ALA A 146 -5.73 8.45 -4.71
N LYS A 147 -5.65 7.43 -3.84
CA LYS A 147 -4.49 7.21 -2.97
C LYS A 147 -3.20 6.96 -3.76
N TYR A 148 -3.28 6.24 -4.87
CA TYR A 148 -2.10 5.82 -5.63
C TYR A 148 -1.89 6.59 -6.94
N ALA A 149 -2.60 7.69 -7.18
CA ALA A 149 -2.41 8.47 -8.40
C ALA A 149 -0.93 8.81 -8.63
N PRO A 150 -0.42 8.69 -9.87
CA PRO A 150 -1.11 8.30 -11.10
C PRO A 150 -1.24 6.78 -11.31
N ASN A 151 -0.77 5.95 -10.37
CA ASN A 151 -0.83 4.49 -10.46
C ASN A 151 -2.26 3.97 -10.22
N PHE A 152 -2.55 2.76 -10.71
CA PHE A 152 -3.83 2.05 -10.54
C PHE A 152 -5.07 2.83 -11.04
N GLN A 153 -4.88 3.77 -11.98
CA GLN A 153 -6.01 4.47 -12.62
C GLN A 153 -6.91 3.53 -13.42
N ASP A 154 -6.38 2.38 -13.81
CA ASP A 154 -7.06 1.28 -14.50
C ASP A 154 -7.69 0.26 -13.55
N ALA A 155 -7.66 0.47 -12.22
CA ALA A 155 -8.35 -0.40 -11.28
C ALA A 155 -9.85 -0.51 -11.61
N TRP A 156 -10.39 -1.74 -11.55
CA TRP A 156 -11.77 -2.02 -11.95
C TRP A 156 -12.50 -2.89 -10.93
N LEU A 157 -13.81 -3.00 -11.11
CA LEU A 157 -14.67 -3.91 -10.36
C LEU A 157 -14.87 -5.20 -11.13
N LEU A 158 -14.81 -6.31 -10.41
CA LEU A 158 -15.09 -7.65 -10.86
C LEU A 158 -16.32 -8.20 -10.11
N GLU A 159 -17.22 -8.87 -10.84
CA GLU A 159 -18.42 -9.55 -10.32
C GLU A 159 -18.46 -10.99 -10.82
#